data_d2c01b454889a541dfcfca36ca549fd5
#
_entry.id   d2c01b454889a541dfcfca36ca549fd5
#
_cell.length_a   1.000
_cell.length_b   1.000
_cell.length_c   1.000
_cell.angle_alpha   90.00
_cell.angle_beta   90.00
_cell.angle_gamma   90.00
#
_symmetry.space_group_name_H-M   'P 1'
#
loop_
_entity.id
_entity.type
_entity.pdbx_description
1 polymer ?
#
loop_
_entity_poly.entity_id
_entity_poly.type
_entity_poly.pdbx_seq_one_letter_code
_entity_poly.pdbx_strand_id
1 'polypeptide(L)'
;PEPPAAGDGLLQQLKRDMHLGLRRAEGMPGLEPPLSIEAEQVNLLVLACHGDRRQVEEAHNTVLALMAADPSLEPRHVLLMTSDVARFTPFVQAVFERPGGSADPRHLPVRVTDRTLRQRNPRVDLVFRLLDLVGGRLDCEEVLDLLMLPEVAAHLELDGLSQAQWRSVLQAAG
;
A
#
# COMPACT_ATOMS: atom_id res chain seq x y z
N PRO A 1 22.02 -17.08 -6.66
CA PRO A 1 22.28 -16.13 -5.58
C PRO A 1 22.76 -16.91 -4.37
N GLU A 2 23.87 -16.45 -3.81
CA GLU A 2 24.49 -17.05 -2.64
C GLU A 2 23.55 -16.92 -1.43
N PRO A 3 23.39 -17.97 -0.60
CA PRO A 3 22.56 -17.87 0.59
C PRO A 3 23.11 -16.78 1.51
N PRO A 4 22.24 -16.01 2.20
CA PRO A 4 22.71 -15.02 3.14
C PRO A 4 23.64 -15.67 4.17
N ALA A 5 24.74 -14.98 4.51
CA ALA A 5 25.69 -15.44 5.51
C ALA A 5 24.94 -15.82 6.81
N ALA A 6 25.43 -16.83 7.52
CA ALA A 6 24.90 -17.18 8.83
C ALA A 6 25.14 -15.98 9.77
N GLY A 7 24.15 -15.10 9.87
CA GLY A 7 24.14 -14.01 10.81
C GLY A 7 23.61 -14.47 12.17
N ASP A 8 23.95 -13.74 13.22
CA ASP A 8 23.64 -14.14 14.59
C ASP A 8 22.19 -13.88 15.00
N GLY A 9 21.32 -13.31 14.13
CA GLY A 9 19.97 -12.94 14.47
C GLY A 9 18.88 -13.83 13.88
N LEU A 10 17.71 -13.90 14.54
CA LEU A 10 16.54 -14.66 14.11
C LEU A 10 16.13 -14.38 12.65
N LEU A 11 16.15 -13.11 12.23
CA LEU A 11 15.76 -12.72 10.89
C LEU A 11 16.68 -13.31 9.82
N GLN A 12 17.99 -13.34 10.07
CA GLN A 12 18.98 -13.92 9.16
C GLN A 12 18.82 -15.45 9.05
N GLN A 13 18.56 -16.10 10.18
CA GLN A 13 18.27 -17.54 10.21
C GLN A 13 17.01 -17.86 9.41
N LEU A 14 15.93 -17.07 9.62
CA LEU A 14 14.69 -17.23 8.88
C LEU A 14 14.88 -17.04 7.36
N LYS A 15 15.61 -16.00 6.95
CA LYS A 15 15.95 -15.75 5.54
C LYS A 15 16.72 -16.91 4.91
N ARG A 16 17.67 -17.47 5.65
CA ARG A 16 18.45 -18.63 5.21
C ARG A 16 17.56 -19.87 5.04
N ASP A 17 16.73 -20.17 6.04
CA ASP A 17 15.82 -21.31 5.99
C ASP A 17 14.84 -21.19 4.81
N MET A 18 14.28 -20.00 4.58
CA MET A 18 13.42 -19.74 3.42
C MET A 18 14.16 -19.92 2.10
N HIS A 19 15.41 -19.43 1.99
CA HIS A 19 16.22 -19.56 0.78
C HIS A 19 16.56 -21.03 0.46
N LEU A 20 16.88 -21.80 1.48
CA LEU A 20 17.24 -23.22 1.36
C LEU A 20 16.00 -24.15 1.36
N GLY A 21 14.79 -23.62 1.57
CA GLY A 21 13.58 -24.42 1.69
C GLY A 21 13.56 -25.32 2.93
N LEU A 22 14.32 -24.96 3.97
CA LEU A 22 14.42 -25.74 5.20
C LEU A 22 13.14 -25.62 6.03
N ARG A 23 12.74 -26.75 6.61
CA ARG A 23 11.63 -26.82 7.57
C ARG A 23 12.17 -27.36 8.88
N ARG A 24 11.79 -26.75 10.00
CA ARG A 24 12.24 -27.13 11.32
C ARG A 24 11.09 -27.66 12.17
N ALA A 25 11.32 -28.79 12.83
CA ALA A 25 10.43 -29.30 13.85
C ALA A 25 11.19 -30.28 14.77
N GLU A 26 10.81 -30.36 16.02
CA GLU A 26 11.39 -31.28 16.97
C GLU A 26 10.93 -32.72 16.68
N GLY A 27 11.88 -33.67 16.63
CA GLY A 27 11.60 -35.10 16.56
C GLY A 27 10.97 -35.61 15.27
N MET A 28 10.89 -34.81 14.19
CA MET A 28 10.31 -35.23 12.91
C MET A 28 11.41 -35.62 11.92
N PRO A 29 11.40 -36.84 11.36
CA PRO A 29 12.37 -37.27 10.35
C PRO A 29 12.33 -36.39 9.11
N GLY A 30 13.49 -35.99 8.61
CA GLY A 30 13.63 -35.14 7.41
C GLY A 30 13.44 -33.66 7.63
N LEU A 31 13.29 -33.23 8.88
CA LEU A 31 13.26 -31.82 9.26
C LEU A 31 14.49 -31.45 10.09
N GLU A 32 14.93 -30.21 9.97
CA GLU A 32 16.00 -29.67 10.79
C GLU A 32 15.53 -29.43 12.24
N PRO A 33 16.43 -29.54 13.23
CA PRO A 33 16.07 -29.26 14.62
C PRO A 33 15.66 -27.80 14.81
N PRO A 34 14.84 -27.48 15.83
CA PRO A 34 14.55 -26.11 16.22
C PRO A 34 15.83 -25.31 16.50
N LEU A 35 15.78 -24.01 16.22
CA LEU A 35 16.88 -23.09 16.54
C LEU A 35 16.77 -22.67 18.00
N SER A 36 17.89 -22.72 18.73
CA SER A 36 18.03 -22.03 20.00
C SER A 36 18.51 -20.61 19.71
N ILE A 37 17.72 -19.60 20.09
CA ILE A 37 18.00 -18.19 19.84
C ILE A 37 17.98 -17.47 21.20
N GLU A 38 19.07 -16.78 21.50
CA GLU A 38 19.17 -15.94 22.69
C GLU A 38 18.29 -14.69 22.52
N ALA A 39 17.83 -14.13 23.63
CA ALA A 39 16.89 -12.99 23.61
C ALA A 39 17.45 -11.76 22.88
N GLU A 40 18.77 -11.53 22.97
CA GLU A 40 19.47 -10.45 22.31
C GLU A 40 19.56 -10.61 20.79
N GLN A 41 19.37 -11.84 20.30
CA GLN A 41 19.38 -12.16 18.85
C GLN A 41 18.00 -12.01 18.21
N VAL A 42 16.96 -11.72 18.98
CA VAL A 42 15.60 -11.54 18.48
C VAL A 42 15.47 -10.15 17.87
N ASN A 43 15.59 -10.08 16.54
CA ASN A 43 15.46 -8.88 15.74
C ASN A 43 14.21 -8.91 14.84
N LEU A 44 13.18 -9.61 15.27
CA LEU A 44 11.88 -9.71 14.63
C LEU A 44 10.78 -9.37 15.63
N LEU A 45 9.96 -8.39 15.29
CA LEU A 45 8.80 -7.98 16.09
C LEU A 45 7.51 -8.31 15.32
N VAL A 46 6.58 -9.01 15.97
CA VAL A 46 5.26 -9.31 15.42
C VAL A 46 4.21 -8.60 16.26
N LEU A 47 3.43 -7.74 15.62
CA LEU A 47 2.39 -6.94 16.27
C LEU A 47 1.01 -7.38 15.78
N ALA A 48 0.12 -7.73 16.70
CA ALA A 48 -1.29 -8.00 16.39
C ALA A 48 -2.09 -6.70 16.53
N CYS A 49 -2.70 -6.25 15.44
CA CYS A 49 -3.44 -5.01 15.38
C CYS A 49 -4.89 -5.23 14.96
N HIS A 50 -5.81 -4.42 15.51
CA HIS A 50 -7.21 -4.42 15.11
C HIS A 50 -7.44 -3.45 13.96
N GLY A 51 -7.42 -3.97 12.74
CA GLY A 51 -7.73 -3.23 11.51
C GLY A 51 -6.53 -2.48 10.89
N ASP A 52 -6.74 -2.09 9.64
CA ASP A 52 -5.68 -1.57 8.75
C ASP A 52 -5.07 -0.26 9.25
N ARG A 53 -5.92 0.66 9.68
CA ARG A 53 -5.45 1.95 10.21
C ARG A 53 -4.54 1.75 11.42
N ARG A 54 -4.91 0.86 12.34
CA ARG A 54 -4.10 0.59 13.52
C ARG A 54 -2.75 -0.05 13.18
N GLN A 55 -2.73 -0.92 12.17
CA GLN A 55 -1.47 -1.48 11.67
C GLN A 55 -0.52 -0.38 11.17
N VAL A 56 -1.05 0.59 10.43
CA VAL A 56 -0.25 1.72 9.92
C VAL A 56 0.20 2.64 11.05
N GLU A 57 -0.65 2.91 12.04
CA GLU A 57 -0.29 3.70 13.22
C GLU A 57 0.82 3.03 14.02
N GLU A 58 0.76 1.72 14.24
CA GLU A 58 1.82 0.98 14.95
C GLU A 58 3.12 0.92 14.14
N ALA A 59 3.03 0.73 12.83
CA ALA A 59 4.22 0.81 11.96
C ALA A 59 4.88 2.19 12.06
N HIS A 60 4.10 3.27 12.02
CA HIS A 60 4.60 4.64 12.17
C HIS A 60 5.27 4.87 13.53
N ASN A 61 4.61 4.44 14.63
CA ASN A 61 5.17 4.56 15.98
C ASN A 61 6.46 3.76 16.13
N THR A 62 6.51 2.56 15.56
CA THR A 62 7.71 1.72 15.56
C THR A 62 8.87 2.40 14.83
N VAL A 63 8.63 2.99 13.67
CA VAL A 63 9.65 3.72 12.92
C VAL A 63 10.17 4.92 13.71
N LEU A 64 9.27 5.70 14.34
CA LEU A 64 9.67 6.82 15.19
C LEU A 64 10.51 6.37 16.39
N ALA A 65 10.14 5.27 17.03
CA ALA A 65 10.89 4.72 18.17
C ALA A 65 12.29 4.23 17.73
N LEU A 66 12.39 3.57 16.57
CA LEU A 66 13.67 3.13 16.02
C LEU A 66 14.59 4.32 15.67
N MET A 67 14.05 5.35 15.04
CA MET A 67 14.82 6.56 14.72
C MET A 67 15.24 7.35 15.97
N ALA A 68 14.45 7.30 17.03
CA ALA A 68 14.81 7.90 18.32
C ALA A 68 15.92 7.11 19.04
N ALA A 69 15.95 5.79 18.87
CA ALA A 69 16.94 4.91 19.46
C ALA A 69 18.28 4.93 18.68
N ASP A 70 18.21 5.07 17.36
CA ASP A 70 19.36 5.13 16.46
C ASP A 70 19.32 6.39 15.60
N PRO A 71 20.07 7.45 15.97
CA PRO A 71 20.13 8.70 15.20
C PRO A 71 20.75 8.57 13.80
N SER A 72 21.40 7.44 13.48
CA SER A 72 21.93 7.17 12.13
C SER A 72 20.85 6.65 11.17
N LEU A 73 19.70 6.21 11.70
CA LEU A 73 18.59 5.71 10.91
C LEU A 73 17.80 6.89 10.31
N GLU A 74 17.72 6.90 8.98
CA GLU A 74 16.94 7.89 8.23
C GLU A 74 15.69 7.24 7.61
N PRO A 75 14.63 8.02 7.30
CA PRO A 75 13.40 7.49 6.67
C PRO A 75 13.67 6.67 5.41
N ARG A 76 14.68 7.03 4.62
CA ARG A 76 15.08 6.31 3.40
C ARG A 76 15.60 4.88 3.65
N HIS A 77 16.00 4.57 4.88
CA HIS A 77 16.47 3.24 5.26
C HIS A 77 15.33 2.29 5.65
N VAL A 78 14.09 2.80 5.70
CA VAL A 78 12.91 2.04 6.12
C VAL A 78 12.06 1.67 4.91
N LEU A 79 11.71 0.41 4.79
CA LEU A 79 10.81 -0.10 3.77
C LEU A 79 9.54 -0.66 4.43
N LEU A 80 8.38 -0.12 4.04
CA LEU A 80 7.08 -0.67 4.38
C LEU A 80 6.57 -1.51 3.20
N MET A 81 6.21 -2.76 3.45
CA MET A 81 5.64 -3.64 2.44
C MET A 81 4.24 -4.08 2.83
N THR A 82 3.36 -4.18 1.85
CA THR A 82 2.00 -4.69 2.00
C THR A 82 1.61 -5.51 0.79
N SER A 83 0.70 -6.46 0.95
CA SER A 83 0.12 -7.23 -0.15
C SER A 83 -0.88 -6.42 -0.98
N ASP A 84 -1.42 -5.33 -0.43
CA ASP A 84 -2.41 -4.47 -1.10
C ASP A 84 -2.08 -3.00 -0.89
N VAL A 85 -1.27 -2.44 -1.78
CA VAL A 85 -0.84 -1.04 -1.72
C VAL A 85 -2.01 -0.08 -1.87
N ALA A 86 -2.98 -0.40 -2.72
CA ALA A 86 -4.13 0.47 -2.98
C ALA A 86 -4.99 0.64 -1.72
N ARG A 87 -5.25 -0.45 -1.01
CA ARG A 87 -6.01 -0.47 0.26
C ARG A 87 -5.32 0.32 1.37
N PHE A 88 -4.00 0.16 1.51
CA PHE A 88 -3.25 0.79 2.61
C PHE A 88 -2.83 2.23 2.35
N THR A 89 -2.74 2.66 1.08
CA THR A 89 -2.29 4.01 0.72
C THR A 89 -3.02 5.14 1.46
N PRO A 90 -4.37 5.18 1.56
CA PRO A 90 -5.06 6.25 2.26
C PRO A 90 -4.68 6.35 3.74
N PHE A 91 -4.49 5.21 4.40
CA PHE A 91 -4.07 5.16 5.80
C PHE A 91 -2.62 5.61 5.98
N VAL A 92 -1.73 5.17 5.09
CA VAL A 92 -0.32 5.59 5.09
C VAL A 92 -0.22 7.10 4.90
N GLN A 93 -0.91 7.68 3.94
CA GLN A 93 -0.92 9.12 3.73
C GLN A 93 -1.48 9.88 4.95
N ALA A 94 -2.59 9.43 5.51
CA ALA A 94 -3.20 10.09 6.66
C ALA A 94 -2.34 10.03 7.94
N VAL A 95 -1.54 9.00 8.12
CA VAL A 95 -0.73 8.79 9.33
C VAL A 95 0.68 9.37 9.19
N PHE A 96 1.32 9.19 8.05
CA PHE A 96 2.70 9.61 7.79
C PHE A 96 2.78 11.07 7.32
N GLU A 97 1.89 11.49 6.41
CA GLU A 97 1.83 12.85 5.85
C GLU A 97 0.88 13.72 6.70
N ARG A 98 1.30 14.09 7.91
CA ARG A 98 0.46 14.87 8.82
C ARG A 98 0.23 16.30 8.33
N PRO A 99 -0.91 16.94 8.71
CA PRO A 99 -1.24 18.30 8.27
C PRO A 99 -0.19 19.38 8.58
N GLY A 100 0.66 19.15 9.59
CA GLY A 100 1.78 20.04 9.95
C GLY A 100 3.00 19.93 9.03
N GLY A 101 3.03 18.96 8.11
CA GLY A 101 4.17 18.70 7.24
C GLY A 101 5.46 18.53 8.03
N SER A 102 6.57 18.99 7.47
CA SER A 102 7.91 18.90 8.10
C SER A 102 8.04 19.66 9.42
N ALA A 103 7.10 20.50 9.82
CA ALA A 103 7.09 21.17 11.11
C ALA A 103 6.57 20.28 12.26
N ASP A 104 5.84 19.21 11.97
CA ASP A 104 5.46 18.21 12.99
C ASP A 104 6.63 17.22 13.15
N PRO A 105 7.22 17.06 14.35
CA PRO A 105 8.32 16.12 14.59
C PRO A 105 7.96 14.65 14.33
N ARG A 106 6.66 14.36 14.19
CA ARG A 106 6.15 13.02 13.85
C ARG A 106 5.86 12.86 12.36
N HIS A 107 6.12 13.87 11.55
CA HIS A 107 5.99 13.78 10.11
C HIS A 107 7.12 12.93 9.53
N LEU A 108 6.77 11.84 8.87
CA LEU A 108 7.73 11.01 8.15
C LEU A 108 7.41 11.07 6.66
N PRO A 109 8.36 11.53 5.83
CA PRO A 109 8.15 11.54 4.38
C PRO A 109 8.02 10.10 3.88
N VAL A 110 6.95 9.81 3.17
CA VAL A 110 6.68 8.49 2.60
C VAL A 110 6.52 8.58 1.09
N ARG A 111 7.09 7.61 0.39
CA ARG A 111 6.90 7.46 -1.06
C ARG A 111 6.18 6.15 -1.33
N VAL A 112 4.94 6.25 -1.79
CA VAL A 112 4.19 5.08 -2.24
C VAL A 112 4.63 4.74 -3.66
N THR A 113 5.20 3.55 -3.83
CA THR A 113 5.53 2.94 -5.11
C THR A 113 4.44 1.93 -5.47
N ASP A 114 4.46 1.39 -6.67
CA ASP A 114 3.52 0.34 -7.10
C ASP A 114 2.05 0.80 -7.29
N ARG A 115 1.84 2.10 -7.52
CA ARG A 115 0.58 2.57 -8.08
C ARG A 115 0.59 2.33 -9.58
N THR A 116 -0.47 1.74 -10.11
CA THR A 116 -0.64 1.61 -11.56
C THR A 116 -0.67 2.99 -12.22
N LEU A 117 -0.23 3.09 -13.49
CA LEU A 117 -0.30 4.34 -14.26
C LEU A 117 -1.72 4.92 -14.28
N ARG A 118 -2.74 4.06 -14.32
CA ARG A 118 -4.16 4.40 -14.24
C ARG A 118 -4.49 5.15 -12.95
N GLN A 119 -3.98 4.70 -11.79
CA GLN A 119 -4.22 5.36 -10.48
C GLN A 119 -3.42 6.66 -10.28
N ARG A 120 -2.33 6.84 -11.05
CA ARG A 120 -1.43 7.99 -10.90
C ARG A 120 -1.78 9.15 -11.83
N ASN A 121 -2.49 8.88 -12.92
CA ASN A 121 -2.75 9.86 -13.94
C ASN A 121 -4.22 9.80 -14.40
N PRO A 122 -5.05 10.80 -14.07
CA PRO A 122 -6.46 10.84 -14.45
C PRO A 122 -6.68 10.73 -15.96
N ARG A 123 -5.77 11.26 -16.77
CA ARG A 123 -5.87 11.16 -18.24
C ARG A 123 -5.65 9.74 -18.74
N VAL A 124 -4.77 8.99 -18.07
CA VAL A 124 -4.56 7.57 -18.40
C VAL A 124 -5.78 6.76 -17.96
N ASP A 125 -6.35 7.05 -16.79
CA ASP A 125 -7.61 6.43 -16.34
C ASP A 125 -8.75 6.72 -17.31
N LEU A 126 -8.87 7.95 -17.81
CA LEU A 126 -9.84 8.33 -18.83
C LEU A 126 -9.72 7.48 -20.10
N VAL A 127 -8.50 7.29 -20.62
CA VAL A 127 -8.27 6.46 -21.81
C VAL A 127 -8.72 5.02 -21.58
N PHE A 128 -8.37 4.45 -20.41
CA PHE A 128 -8.80 3.09 -20.07
C PHE A 128 -10.32 2.98 -19.92
N ARG A 129 -10.98 3.97 -19.29
CA ARG A 129 -12.45 3.99 -19.19
C ARG A 129 -13.12 4.07 -20.56
N LEU A 130 -12.57 4.87 -21.48
CA LEU A 130 -13.06 4.93 -22.87
C LEU A 130 -12.89 3.57 -23.57
N LEU A 131 -11.77 2.89 -23.41
CA LEU A 131 -11.55 1.56 -23.98
C LEU A 131 -12.49 0.52 -23.38
N ASP A 132 -12.67 0.56 -22.06
CA ASP A 132 -13.59 -0.33 -21.34
C ASP A 132 -15.03 -0.11 -21.83
N LEU A 133 -15.45 1.14 -22.03
CA LEU A 133 -16.76 1.52 -22.54
C LEU A 133 -16.99 1.01 -23.98
N VAL A 134 -15.99 1.15 -24.87
CA VAL A 134 -16.07 0.66 -26.28
C VAL A 134 -16.12 -0.86 -26.34
N GLY A 135 -15.44 -1.54 -25.41
CA GLY A 135 -15.48 -3.02 -25.30
C GLY A 135 -16.65 -3.57 -24.50
N GLY A 136 -17.39 -2.71 -23.79
CA GLY A 136 -18.50 -3.05 -22.92
C GLY A 136 -19.87 -2.96 -23.57
N ARG A 137 -20.91 -2.90 -22.71
CA ARG A 137 -22.31 -2.80 -23.14
C ARG A 137 -22.86 -1.37 -23.25
N LEU A 138 -22.00 -0.37 -23.02
CA LEU A 138 -22.39 1.05 -22.95
C LEU A 138 -23.48 1.30 -21.89
N ASP A 139 -23.30 0.74 -20.71
CA ASP A 139 -24.24 0.94 -19.61
C ASP A 139 -24.36 2.43 -19.26
N CYS A 140 -25.59 2.89 -19.07
CA CYS A 140 -25.92 4.30 -18.82
C CYS A 140 -25.12 4.90 -17.63
N GLU A 141 -24.92 4.13 -16.58
CA GLU A 141 -24.13 4.53 -15.40
C GLU A 141 -22.64 4.76 -15.75
N GLU A 142 -22.06 3.86 -16.55
CA GLU A 142 -20.65 3.98 -16.98
C GLU A 142 -20.43 5.21 -17.89
N VAL A 143 -21.39 5.46 -18.79
CA VAL A 143 -21.37 6.65 -19.66
C VAL A 143 -21.49 7.93 -18.82
N LEU A 144 -22.40 7.95 -17.83
CA LEU A 144 -22.56 9.10 -16.93
C LEU A 144 -21.31 9.37 -16.10
N ASP A 145 -20.73 8.31 -15.53
CA ASP A 145 -19.49 8.42 -14.76
C ASP A 145 -18.34 8.98 -15.60
N LEU A 146 -18.28 8.60 -16.87
CA LEU A 146 -17.31 9.15 -17.82
C LEU A 146 -17.57 10.64 -18.11
N LEU A 147 -18.81 11.02 -18.41
CA LEU A 147 -19.20 12.40 -18.72
C LEU A 147 -18.99 13.35 -17.54
N MET A 148 -19.09 12.82 -16.30
CA MET A 148 -18.89 13.60 -15.07
C MET A 148 -17.41 13.78 -14.70
N LEU A 149 -16.46 13.16 -15.42
CA LEU A 149 -15.04 13.45 -15.20
C LEU A 149 -14.76 14.92 -15.55
N PRO A 150 -14.04 15.65 -14.69
CA PRO A 150 -13.79 17.10 -14.89
C PRO A 150 -13.20 17.43 -16.27
N GLU A 151 -12.29 16.58 -16.75
CA GLU A 151 -11.64 16.74 -18.05
C GLU A 151 -12.61 16.58 -19.23
N VAL A 152 -13.56 15.65 -19.10
CA VAL A 152 -14.58 15.38 -20.14
C VAL A 152 -15.66 16.47 -20.09
N ALA A 153 -16.16 16.78 -18.89
CA ALA A 153 -17.17 17.81 -18.70
C ALA A 153 -16.70 19.18 -19.23
N ALA A 154 -15.44 19.55 -18.92
CA ALA A 154 -14.85 20.79 -19.42
C ALA A 154 -14.70 20.79 -20.95
N HIS A 155 -14.30 19.66 -21.58
CA HIS A 155 -14.14 19.57 -23.02
C HIS A 155 -15.46 19.61 -23.80
N LEU A 156 -16.50 19.04 -23.21
CA LEU A 156 -17.85 18.99 -23.80
C LEU A 156 -18.74 20.17 -23.36
N GLU A 157 -18.19 21.12 -22.61
CA GLU A 157 -18.92 22.30 -22.10
C GLU A 157 -20.21 21.91 -21.32
N LEU A 158 -20.12 20.81 -20.56
CA LEU A 158 -21.26 20.26 -19.81
C LEU A 158 -21.47 20.98 -18.47
N ASP A 159 -20.99 22.21 -18.36
CA ASP A 159 -21.07 23.00 -17.16
C ASP A 159 -22.53 23.30 -16.77
N GLY A 160 -22.93 22.88 -15.59
CA GLY A 160 -24.19 23.26 -14.95
C GLY A 160 -25.25 22.18 -14.77
N LEU A 161 -25.08 20.98 -15.32
CA LEU A 161 -26.01 19.88 -15.07
C LEU A 161 -25.44 18.93 -14.00
N SER A 162 -26.19 18.73 -12.93
CA SER A 162 -25.82 17.75 -11.91
C SER A 162 -26.00 16.31 -12.45
N GLN A 163 -25.30 15.36 -11.85
CA GLN A 163 -25.45 13.93 -12.18
C GLN A 163 -26.93 13.47 -12.11
N ALA A 164 -27.71 14.04 -11.16
CA ALA A 164 -29.13 13.72 -11.03
C ALA A 164 -29.96 14.23 -12.23
N GLN A 165 -29.62 15.39 -12.78
CA GLN A 165 -30.28 15.95 -13.96
C GLN A 165 -29.98 15.12 -15.21
N TRP A 166 -28.71 14.70 -15.38
CA TRP A 166 -28.33 13.80 -16.47
C TRP A 166 -29.04 12.43 -16.38
N ARG A 167 -29.13 11.87 -15.18
CA ARG A 167 -29.90 10.62 -14.97
C ARG A 167 -31.37 10.78 -15.37
N SER A 168 -31.99 11.89 -15.00
CA SER A 168 -33.39 12.15 -15.36
C SER A 168 -33.59 12.28 -16.88
N VAL A 169 -32.65 12.90 -17.58
CA VAL A 169 -32.70 13.04 -19.06
C VAL A 169 -32.54 11.67 -19.71
N LEU A 170 -31.62 10.86 -19.26
CA LEU A 170 -31.39 9.52 -19.84
C LEU A 170 -32.54 8.56 -19.54
N GLN A 171 -33.12 8.61 -18.36
CA GLN A 171 -34.32 7.83 -18.03
C GLN A 171 -35.57 8.25 -18.83
N ALA A 172 -35.65 9.51 -19.24
CA ALA A 172 -36.74 10.00 -20.09
C ALA A 172 -36.54 9.67 -21.58
N ALA A 173 -35.30 9.37 -21.98
CA ALA A 173 -34.94 9.07 -23.38
C ALA A 173 -34.95 7.58 -23.71
N GLY A 174 -34.97 6.69 -22.71
CA GLY A 174 -34.89 5.23 -22.89
C GLY A 174 -36.00 4.46 -22.34
#